data_3874a616d718e1b243a73d71c2a78f04
#
_entry.id   3874a616d718e1b243a73d71c2a78f04
#
_cell.length_a   1.000
_cell.length_b   1.000
_cell.length_c   1.000
_cell.angle_alpha   90.00
_cell.angle_beta   90.00
_cell.angle_gamma   90.00
#
_symmetry.space_group_name_H-M   'P 1'
#
loop_
_entity.id
_entity.type
_entity.pdbx_description
1 polymer ?
#
loop_
_entity_poly.entity_id
_entity_poly.type
_entity_poly.pdbx_seq_one_letter_code
_entity_poly.pdbx_strand_id
1 'polypeptide(L)'
;GHLNAVASYQKDGVDVTSIQFNNSYKAAPTDVVLNATKVLEGRGLNAGEFTFLLKDNSGDVISQVTNQANGNVAFDSIHYDQAGTYYYTIEELPGSLGGVRYDKTVYDVTVTVTDTKDGKLQPSVAYTNQGVAVVGNPVFTNQYKADPVTIGEATSNALQGSKVLTGRDLQNGEFTFELVAVTQNAPMPASNTAVNRQDGSFVFGDI
;
A
#
# COMPACT_ATOMS: atom_id res chain seq x y z
N GLY A 1 32.78 51.96 -66.68
CA GLY A 1 33.38 50.84 -65.98
C GLY A 1 32.38 50.26 -64.97
N HIS A 2 32.17 48.96 -64.95
CA HIS A 2 31.38 48.27 -63.94
C HIS A 2 32.29 47.66 -62.86
N LEU A 3 31.99 47.88 -61.61
CA LEU A 3 32.67 47.21 -60.50
C LEU A 3 31.99 45.85 -60.24
N ASN A 4 32.75 44.78 -60.30
CA ASN A 4 32.29 43.44 -59.91
C ASN A 4 32.85 43.10 -58.53
N ALA A 5 32.01 42.80 -57.57
CA ALA A 5 32.39 42.25 -56.29
C ALA A 5 32.24 40.73 -56.30
N VAL A 6 33.27 40.02 -55.90
CA VAL A 6 33.27 38.57 -55.77
C VAL A 6 33.54 38.24 -54.27
N ALA A 7 32.64 37.47 -53.68
CA ALA A 7 32.86 36.93 -52.32
C ALA A 7 33.52 35.56 -52.42
N SER A 8 34.55 35.31 -51.67
CA SER A 8 35.15 33.99 -51.49
C SER A 8 35.04 33.60 -50.02
N TYR A 9 34.84 32.31 -49.76
CA TYR A 9 34.74 31.73 -48.43
C TYR A 9 35.83 30.68 -48.24
N GLN A 10 36.46 30.68 -47.08
CA GLN A 10 37.46 29.65 -46.73
C GLN A 10 37.10 29.06 -45.36
N LYS A 11 37.27 27.74 -45.23
CA LYS A 11 37.23 26.97 -44.01
C LYS A 11 38.54 26.26 -43.81
N ASP A 12 39.26 26.54 -42.74
CA ASP A 12 40.61 25.98 -42.44
C ASP A 12 41.59 26.13 -43.58
N GLY A 13 41.55 27.29 -44.30
CA GLY A 13 42.43 27.62 -45.46
C GLY A 13 42.02 26.95 -46.78
N VAL A 14 40.89 26.27 -46.83
CA VAL A 14 40.37 25.63 -48.05
C VAL A 14 39.18 26.45 -48.56
N ASP A 15 39.15 26.74 -49.87
CA ASP A 15 38.02 27.44 -50.49
C ASP A 15 36.74 26.60 -50.42
N VAL A 16 35.65 27.23 -49.99
CA VAL A 16 34.31 26.61 -49.90
C VAL A 16 33.28 27.50 -50.63
N THR A 17 32.20 26.89 -51.11
CA THR A 17 31.16 27.61 -51.86
C THR A 17 30.14 28.32 -50.91
N SER A 18 30.09 27.92 -49.66
CA SER A 18 29.26 28.53 -48.63
C SER A 18 29.83 28.28 -47.23
N ILE A 19 29.48 29.09 -46.26
CA ILE A 19 29.85 28.92 -44.86
C ILE A 19 28.61 28.37 -44.14
N GLN A 20 28.78 27.26 -43.38
CA GLN A 20 27.76 26.65 -42.51
C GLN A 20 28.29 26.58 -41.08
N PHE A 21 27.51 27.12 -40.16
CA PHE A 21 27.72 26.96 -38.71
C PHE A 21 26.71 25.97 -38.17
N ASN A 22 27.20 24.90 -37.50
CA ASN A 22 26.36 23.89 -36.92
C ASN A 22 26.45 23.96 -35.39
N ASN A 23 25.32 24.17 -34.74
CA ASN A 23 25.21 24.08 -33.30
C ASN A 23 24.33 22.84 -32.95
N SER A 24 24.71 22.14 -31.89
CA SER A 24 23.92 21.06 -31.33
C SER A 24 23.41 21.47 -29.97
N TYR A 25 22.17 21.14 -29.71
CA TYR A 25 21.52 21.36 -28.38
C TYR A 25 21.02 20.02 -27.87
N LYS A 26 21.28 19.73 -26.58
CA LYS A 26 20.71 18.63 -25.85
C LYS A 26 20.50 19.07 -24.40
N ALA A 27 19.26 18.96 -23.92
CA ALA A 27 18.95 19.19 -22.51
C ALA A 27 19.54 18.07 -21.65
N ALA A 28 19.98 18.42 -20.43
CA ALA A 28 20.40 17.45 -19.43
C ALA A 28 19.19 16.59 -18.98
N PRO A 29 19.39 15.28 -18.78
CA PRO A 29 18.33 14.40 -18.31
C PRO A 29 17.86 14.76 -16.90
N THR A 30 16.72 14.20 -16.48
CA THR A 30 16.14 14.36 -15.16
C THR A 30 15.62 13.03 -14.64
N ASP A 31 15.55 12.91 -13.31
CA ASP A 31 15.07 11.73 -12.62
C ASP A 31 13.81 12.08 -11.78
N VAL A 32 12.89 11.14 -11.70
CA VAL A 32 11.63 11.28 -10.94
C VAL A 32 11.42 10.07 -10.04
N VAL A 33 11.15 10.30 -8.77
CA VAL A 33 10.69 9.30 -7.81
C VAL A 33 9.20 9.49 -7.59
N LEU A 34 8.40 8.48 -7.93
CA LEU A 34 6.99 8.46 -7.65
C LEU A 34 6.75 7.94 -6.24
N ASN A 35 5.77 8.51 -5.54
CA ASN A 35 5.47 8.17 -4.16
C ASN A 35 3.98 7.87 -3.97
N ALA A 36 3.68 7.04 -2.97
CA ALA A 36 2.33 6.81 -2.45
C ALA A 36 2.37 6.74 -0.93
N THR A 37 1.19 6.71 -0.32
CA THR A 37 1.03 6.57 1.13
C THR A 37 0.18 5.33 1.43
N LYS A 38 0.63 4.51 2.38
CA LYS A 38 -0.14 3.39 2.92
C LYS A 38 -0.74 3.75 4.26
N VAL A 39 -2.03 3.47 4.42
CA VAL A 39 -2.77 3.55 5.68
C VAL A 39 -3.34 2.16 6.00
N LEU A 40 -3.23 1.73 7.25
CA LEU A 40 -3.91 0.56 7.78
C LEU A 40 -4.79 1.00 8.96
N GLU A 41 -6.10 0.87 8.80
CA GLU A 41 -7.07 1.13 9.85
C GLU A 41 -7.29 -0.13 10.70
N GLY A 42 -7.55 0.04 12.00
CA GLY A 42 -7.88 -1.05 12.94
C GLY A 42 -6.68 -1.65 13.68
N ARG A 43 -5.45 -1.47 13.20
CA ARG A 43 -4.21 -1.80 13.93
C ARG A 43 -3.00 -1.02 13.39
N GLY A 44 -1.88 -1.13 14.09
CA GLY A 44 -0.61 -0.54 13.65
C GLY A 44 -0.11 -1.14 12.33
N LEU A 45 0.48 -0.28 11.50
CA LEU A 45 1.14 -0.65 10.23
C LEU A 45 2.60 -1.04 10.51
N ASN A 46 3.05 -2.17 9.94
CA ASN A 46 4.45 -2.57 9.97
C ASN A 46 5.14 -2.25 8.64
N ALA A 47 6.46 -2.03 8.68
CA ALA A 47 7.25 -1.89 7.46
C ALA A 47 7.26 -3.20 6.67
N GLY A 48 7.19 -3.11 5.34
CA GLY A 48 7.26 -4.26 4.43
C GLY A 48 5.99 -5.14 4.39
N GLU A 49 4.90 -4.67 4.97
CA GLU A 49 3.67 -5.47 5.12
C GLU A 49 2.83 -5.53 3.85
N PHE A 50 2.84 -4.47 3.06
CA PHE A 50 2.07 -4.36 1.82
C PHE A 50 2.99 -4.03 0.65
N THR A 51 2.71 -4.63 -0.50
CA THR A 51 3.50 -4.49 -1.73
C THR A 51 2.77 -3.63 -2.74
N PHE A 52 3.50 -2.77 -3.43
CA PHE A 52 2.98 -1.84 -4.45
C PHE A 52 3.70 -2.06 -5.76
N LEU A 53 2.94 -1.95 -6.84
CA LEU A 53 3.43 -2.10 -8.21
C LEU A 53 3.31 -0.75 -8.92
N LEU A 54 4.39 -0.37 -9.60
CA LEU A 54 4.40 0.68 -10.61
C LEU A 54 4.49 0.01 -11.97
N LYS A 55 3.51 0.28 -12.83
CA LYS A 55 3.43 -0.29 -14.17
C LYS A 55 3.52 0.80 -15.23
N ASP A 56 4.12 0.47 -16.35
CA ASP A 56 4.14 1.34 -17.53
C ASP A 56 2.82 1.28 -18.33
N ASN A 57 2.75 2.05 -19.42
CA ASN A 57 1.57 2.11 -20.28
C ASN A 57 1.25 0.79 -21.03
N SER A 58 2.21 -0.16 -21.06
CA SER A 58 2.00 -1.51 -21.60
C SER A 58 1.43 -2.48 -20.56
N GLY A 59 1.43 -2.07 -19.28
CA GLY A 59 1.04 -2.87 -18.13
C GLY A 59 2.19 -3.68 -17.54
N ASP A 60 3.42 -3.47 -18.00
CA ASP A 60 4.60 -4.14 -17.46
C ASP A 60 5.02 -3.50 -16.13
N VAL A 61 5.37 -4.35 -15.15
CA VAL A 61 5.85 -3.89 -13.83
C VAL A 61 7.28 -3.37 -13.99
N ILE A 62 7.47 -2.07 -13.75
CA ILE A 62 8.79 -1.41 -13.83
C ILE A 62 9.42 -1.17 -12.46
N SER A 63 8.63 -1.18 -11.37
CA SER A 63 9.11 -1.13 -9.99
C SER A 63 8.13 -1.83 -9.07
N GLN A 64 8.66 -2.57 -8.08
CA GLN A 64 7.90 -3.22 -7.02
C GLN A 64 8.55 -2.90 -5.68
N VAL A 65 7.79 -2.29 -4.78
CA VAL A 65 8.27 -1.82 -3.49
C VAL A 65 7.29 -2.15 -2.37
N THR A 66 7.73 -2.00 -1.12
CA THR A 66 6.88 -2.17 0.05
C THR A 66 6.78 -0.88 0.85
N ASN A 67 5.76 -0.78 1.70
CA ASN A 67 5.58 0.36 2.60
C ASN A 67 6.64 0.40 3.71
N GLN A 68 6.98 1.60 4.15
CA GLN A 68 7.68 1.84 5.41
C GLN A 68 6.70 1.84 6.59
N ALA A 69 7.21 1.76 7.84
CA ALA A 69 6.37 1.77 9.04
C ALA A 69 5.54 3.06 9.22
N ASN A 70 6.01 4.18 8.68
CA ASN A 70 5.30 5.45 8.66
C ASN A 70 4.27 5.57 7.51
N GLY A 71 4.11 4.52 6.71
CA GLY A 71 3.21 4.48 5.55
C GLY A 71 3.81 5.01 4.25
N ASN A 72 5.04 5.53 4.24
CA ASN A 72 5.65 5.98 3.00
C ASN A 72 5.92 4.81 2.04
N VAL A 73 5.58 5.01 0.76
CA VAL A 73 5.87 4.10 -0.36
C VAL A 73 6.62 4.91 -1.41
N ALA A 74 7.88 4.59 -1.65
CA ALA A 74 8.72 5.27 -2.64
C ALA A 74 9.18 4.26 -3.69
N PHE A 75 8.88 4.52 -4.96
CA PHE A 75 9.28 3.67 -6.08
C PHE A 75 10.71 3.97 -6.51
N ASP A 76 11.28 3.08 -7.32
CA ASP A 76 12.58 3.32 -7.93
C ASP A 76 12.56 4.56 -8.83
N SER A 77 13.70 5.22 -8.95
CA SER A 77 13.83 6.42 -9.76
C SER A 77 13.68 6.10 -11.26
N ILE A 78 12.87 6.88 -11.96
CA ILE A 78 12.68 6.79 -13.41
C ILE A 78 13.50 7.88 -14.07
N HIS A 79 14.34 7.49 -15.03
CA HIS A 79 15.21 8.38 -15.79
C HIS A 79 14.56 8.87 -17.08
N TYR A 80 14.60 10.18 -17.34
CA TYR A 80 14.08 10.80 -18.54
C TYR A 80 15.17 11.59 -19.26
N ASP A 81 15.46 11.25 -20.50
CA ASP A 81 16.45 11.91 -21.37
C ASP A 81 15.81 12.74 -22.50
N GLN A 82 14.48 12.74 -22.59
CA GLN A 82 13.70 13.45 -23.60
C GLN A 82 12.46 14.10 -22.98
N ALA A 83 12.08 15.24 -23.55
CA ALA A 83 10.78 15.87 -23.25
C ALA A 83 9.64 14.99 -23.80
N GLY A 84 8.55 14.89 -23.06
CA GLY A 84 7.39 14.08 -23.45
C GLY A 84 6.39 13.93 -22.34
N THR A 85 5.32 13.19 -22.61
CA THR A 85 4.32 12.79 -21.62
C THR A 85 4.33 11.28 -21.49
N TYR A 86 4.48 10.80 -20.27
CA TYR A 86 4.64 9.39 -19.91
C TYR A 86 3.52 8.98 -18.96
N TYR A 87 2.97 7.79 -19.16
CA TYR A 87 1.82 7.29 -18.42
C TYR A 87 2.20 6.03 -17.65
N TYR A 88 1.74 5.96 -16.40
CA TYR A 88 1.97 4.84 -15.50
C TYR A 88 0.73 4.57 -14.68
N THR A 89 0.70 3.43 -14.01
CA THR A 89 -0.30 3.14 -12.98
C THR A 89 0.40 2.68 -11.69
N ILE A 90 -0.23 3.02 -10.55
CA ILE A 90 0.17 2.54 -9.23
C ILE A 90 -0.99 1.77 -8.62
N GLU A 91 -0.70 0.56 -8.13
CA GLU A 91 -1.66 -0.29 -7.45
C GLU A 91 -1.02 -1.03 -6.26
N GLU A 92 -1.84 -1.42 -5.29
CA GLU A 92 -1.44 -2.35 -4.24
C GLU A 92 -1.63 -3.78 -4.72
N LEU A 93 -0.61 -4.63 -4.53
CA LEU A 93 -0.69 -6.05 -4.82
C LEU A 93 -1.58 -6.73 -3.77
N PRO A 94 -2.69 -7.39 -4.18
CA PRO A 94 -3.52 -8.13 -3.23
C PRO A 94 -2.75 -9.19 -2.48
N GLY A 95 -2.92 -9.25 -1.16
CA GLY A 95 -2.32 -10.24 -0.29
C GLY A 95 -3.37 -11.13 0.39
N SER A 96 -2.91 -11.92 1.38
CA SER A 96 -3.74 -12.90 2.11
C SER A 96 -3.65 -12.77 3.63
N LEU A 97 -3.29 -11.59 4.17
CA LEU A 97 -3.23 -11.38 5.61
C LEU A 97 -4.62 -11.52 6.23
N GLY A 98 -4.73 -12.38 7.24
CA GLY A 98 -6.00 -12.62 7.95
C GLY A 98 -6.57 -11.34 8.56
N GLY A 99 -7.86 -11.13 8.40
CA GLY A 99 -8.58 -9.97 8.89
C GLY A 99 -8.31 -8.68 8.10
N VAL A 100 -7.49 -8.69 7.03
CA VAL A 100 -7.19 -7.51 6.21
C VAL A 100 -8.07 -7.47 4.96
N ARG A 101 -8.80 -6.38 4.80
CA ARG A 101 -9.46 -6.01 3.56
C ARG A 101 -8.56 -5.04 2.78
N TYR A 102 -8.06 -5.50 1.64
CA TYR A 102 -7.12 -4.77 0.79
C TYR A 102 -7.81 -3.69 -0.04
N ASP A 103 -7.14 -2.56 -0.21
CA ASP A 103 -7.50 -1.52 -1.16
C ASP A 103 -7.29 -2.04 -2.59
N LYS A 104 -8.24 -1.78 -3.48
CA LYS A 104 -8.22 -2.21 -4.89
C LYS A 104 -8.10 -1.03 -5.84
N THR A 105 -7.82 0.14 -5.31
CA THR A 105 -7.69 1.36 -6.11
C THR A 105 -6.48 1.26 -7.04
N VAL A 106 -6.67 1.67 -8.28
CA VAL A 106 -5.60 1.88 -9.25
C VAL A 106 -5.53 3.37 -9.53
N TYR A 107 -4.36 3.95 -9.34
CA TYR A 107 -4.12 5.36 -9.66
C TYR A 107 -3.38 5.47 -10.98
N ASP A 108 -3.90 6.33 -11.86
CA ASP A 108 -3.21 6.73 -13.07
C ASP A 108 -2.20 7.83 -12.73
N VAL A 109 -1.01 7.75 -13.33
CA VAL A 109 0.08 8.69 -13.14
C VAL A 109 0.47 9.26 -14.50
N THR A 110 0.50 10.58 -14.60
CA THR A 110 1.01 11.29 -15.77
C THR A 110 2.26 12.05 -15.37
N VAL A 111 3.41 11.71 -15.98
CA VAL A 111 4.65 12.46 -15.86
C VAL A 111 4.86 13.25 -17.13
N THR A 112 4.84 14.60 -17.03
CA THR A 112 5.12 15.50 -18.15
C THR A 112 6.51 16.08 -17.98
N VAL A 113 7.40 15.80 -18.92
CA VAL A 113 8.76 16.30 -18.95
C VAL A 113 8.86 17.37 -20.02
N THR A 114 9.21 18.59 -19.63
CA THR A 114 9.30 19.77 -20.50
C THR A 114 10.77 20.19 -20.67
N ASP A 115 11.19 20.45 -21.90
CA ASP A 115 12.47 21.10 -22.18
C ASP A 115 12.33 22.61 -21.95
N THR A 116 13.03 23.14 -20.94
CA THR A 116 12.97 24.57 -20.56
C THR A 116 13.81 25.47 -21.48
N LYS A 117 14.51 24.89 -22.47
CA LYS A 117 15.37 25.58 -23.44
C LYS A 117 16.63 26.26 -22.84
N ASP A 118 16.86 26.07 -21.55
CA ASP A 118 18.07 26.51 -20.85
C ASP A 118 19.06 25.35 -20.58
N GLY A 119 18.88 24.23 -21.27
CA GLY A 119 19.72 23.04 -21.15
C GLY A 119 19.22 22.01 -20.12
N LYS A 120 17.99 22.12 -19.62
CA LYS A 120 17.40 21.25 -18.58
C LYS A 120 16.07 20.68 -19.02
N LEU A 121 15.77 19.47 -18.50
CA LEU A 121 14.45 18.88 -18.51
C LEU A 121 13.78 19.11 -17.15
N GLN A 122 12.53 19.58 -17.17
CA GLN A 122 11.71 19.87 -15.99
C GLN A 122 10.55 18.88 -15.93
N PRO A 123 10.48 17.98 -14.93
CA PRO A 123 9.36 17.06 -14.77
C PRO A 123 8.22 17.70 -13.95
N SER A 124 7.00 17.28 -14.24
CA SER A 124 5.82 17.47 -13.40
C SER A 124 5.03 16.18 -13.33
N VAL A 125 4.42 15.89 -12.16
CA VAL A 125 3.67 14.66 -11.91
C VAL A 125 2.25 15.01 -11.54
N ALA A 126 1.28 14.31 -12.15
CA ALA A 126 -0.13 14.38 -11.82
C ALA A 126 -0.67 12.98 -11.56
N TYR A 127 -1.51 12.84 -10.55
CA TYR A 127 -2.21 11.60 -10.21
C TYR A 127 -3.70 11.76 -10.42
N THR A 128 -4.35 10.71 -10.95
CA THR A 128 -5.81 10.65 -11.06
C THR A 128 -6.33 9.30 -10.56
N ASN A 129 -7.57 9.28 -10.07
CA ASN A 129 -8.31 8.07 -9.77
C ASN A 129 -9.62 8.12 -10.55
N GLN A 130 -9.81 7.19 -11.49
CA GLN A 130 -10.97 7.16 -12.40
C GLN A 130 -11.23 8.52 -13.10
N GLY A 131 -10.15 9.18 -13.53
CA GLY A 131 -10.19 10.48 -14.17
C GLY A 131 -10.37 11.69 -13.24
N VAL A 132 -10.50 11.48 -11.92
CA VAL A 132 -10.57 12.58 -10.93
C VAL A 132 -9.18 12.88 -10.40
N ALA A 133 -8.79 14.17 -10.42
CA ALA A 133 -7.48 14.59 -9.95
C ALA A 133 -7.29 14.31 -8.45
N VAL A 134 -6.12 13.79 -8.09
CA VAL A 134 -5.69 13.52 -6.72
C VAL A 134 -4.70 14.60 -6.29
N VAL A 135 -4.98 15.23 -5.15
CA VAL A 135 -4.09 16.24 -4.57
C VAL A 135 -3.05 15.55 -3.67
N GLY A 136 -1.78 15.75 -3.97
CA GLY A 136 -0.68 15.08 -3.27
C GLY A 136 -0.43 13.66 -3.80
N ASN A 137 0.13 12.80 -2.95
CA ASN A 137 0.42 11.42 -3.32
C ASN A 137 -0.83 10.54 -3.22
N PRO A 138 -0.95 9.47 -4.03
CA PRO A 138 -1.95 8.43 -3.87
C PRO A 138 -1.98 7.85 -2.45
N VAL A 139 -3.17 7.56 -1.93
CA VAL A 139 -3.36 6.97 -0.59
C VAL A 139 -4.10 5.65 -0.71
N PHE A 140 -3.45 4.57 -0.27
CA PHE A 140 -4.05 3.23 -0.21
C PHE A 140 -4.44 2.92 1.22
N THR A 141 -5.72 2.64 1.47
CA THR A 141 -6.26 2.39 2.81
C THR A 141 -6.79 0.97 2.92
N ASN A 142 -6.08 0.14 3.70
CA ASN A 142 -6.58 -1.17 4.10
C ASN A 142 -7.28 -1.09 5.45
N GLN A 143 -8.26 -1.98 5.64
CA GLN A 143 -8.98 -2.11 6.91
C GLN A 143 -8.64 -3.45 7.54
N TYR A 144 -8.21 -3.43 8.79
CA TYR A 144 -8.02 -4.63 9.59
C TYR A 144 -9.17 -4.80 10.59
N LYS A 145 -9.74 -5.99 10.61
CA LYS A 145 -10.69 -6.42 11.62
C LYS A 145 -10.38 -7.86 11.99
N ALA A 146 -10.08 -8.09 13.26
CA ALA A 146 -9.92 -9.46 13.76
C ALA A 146 -11.28 -10.18 13.67
N ASP A 147 -11.24 -11.44 13.24
CA ASP A 147 -12.41 -12.29 13.33
C ASP A 147 -12.70 -12.59 14.80
N PRO A 148 -13.95 -12.56 15.22
CA PRO A 148 -14.32 -12.93 16.58
C PRO A 148 -14.00 -14.41 16.82
N VAL A 149 -13.53 -14.72 18.03
CA VAL A 149 -13.33 -16.09 18.49
C VAL A 149 -14.38 -16.36 19.56
N THR A 150 -15.11 -17.47 19.42
CA THR A 150 -16.06 -17.94 20.42
C THR A 150 -15.40 -18.95 21.35
N ILE A 151 -15.53 -18.74 22.66
CA ILE A 151 -15.19 -19.71 23.69
C ILE A 151 -16.50 -20.33 24.17
N GLY A 152 -16.67 -21.64 24.05
CA GLY A 152 -17.93 -22.25 24.43
C GLY A 152 -17.96 -23.77 24.40
N GLU A 153 -19.09 -24.37 24.80
CA GLU A 153 -19.26 -25.83 24.93
C GLU A 153 -18.98 -26.57 23.61
N ALA A 154 -19.34 -25.97 22.49
CA ALA A 154 -19.09 -26.55 21.15
C ALA A 154 -17.65 -26.42 20.66
N THR A 155 -16.75 -25.74 21.42
CA THR A 155 -15.37 -25.52 21.07
C THR A 155 -14.43 -26.30 22.00
N SER A 156 -13.18 -26.52 21.57
CA SER A 156 -12.15 -27.13 22.43
C SER A 156 -11.71 -26.23 23.60
N ASN A 157 -12.19 -24.98 23.65
CA ASN A 157 -11.85 -23.95 24.62
C ASN A 157 -12.98 -23.61 25.60
N ALA A 158 -13.90 -24.55 25.85
CA ALA A 158 -14.98 -24.35 26.80
C ALA A 158 -14.49 -24.00 28.20
N LEU A 159 -15.13 -23.03 28.86
CA LEU A 159 -14.94 -22.76 30.28
C LEU A 159 -15.73 -23.77 31.07
N GLN A 160 -15.06 -24.79 31.59
CA GLN A 160 -15.66 -25.94 32.23
C GLN A 160 -14.90 -26.38 33.47
N GLY A 161 -15.54 -27.18 34.27
CA GLY A 161 -14.95 -27.77 35.44
C GLY A 161 -15.67 -29.05 35.87
N SER A 162 -15.25 -29.59 37.02
CA SER A 162 -15.87 -30.76 37.63
C SER A 162 -16.13 -30.57 39.13
N LYS A 163 -17.23 -31.08 39.60
CA LYS A 163 -17.61 -31.17 41.01
C LYS A 163 -17.51 -32.62 41.47
N VAL A 164 -16.81 -32.86 42.55
CA VAL A 164 -16.77 -34.13 43.21
C VAL A 164 -17.50 -34.03 44.55
N LEU A 165 -18.39 -35.01 44.85
CA LEU A 165 -19.04 -35.14 46.13
C LEU A 165 -18.68 -36.53 46.68
N THR A 166 -18.22 -36.60 47.92
CA THR A 166 -17.91 -37.87 48.61
C THR A 166 -18.95 -38.19 49.65
N GLY A 167 -19.24 -39.49 49.85
CA GLY A 167 -20.18 -39.97 50.85
C GLY A 167 -21.56 -40.27 50.31
N ARG A 168 -21.98 -39.76 49.16
CA ARG A 168 -23.18 -40.09 48.43
C ARG A 168 -23.07 -39.66 46.95
N ASP A 169 -24.02 -40.13 46.13
CA ASP A 169 -24.09 -39.74 44.72
C ASP A 169 -24.46 -38.28 44.56
N LEU A 170 -23.80 -37.61 43.61
CA LEU A 170 -24.06 -36.25 43.19
C LEU A 170 -25.35 -36.19 42.40
N GLN A 171 -26.22 -35.20 42.67
CA GLN A 171 -27.41 -34.95 41.91
C GLN A 171 -27.23 -33.84 40.88
N ASN A 172 -27.97 -33.91 39.80
CA ASN A 172 -27.94 -32.90 38.72
C ASN A 172 -28.44 -31.55 39.23
N GLY A 173 -27.66 -30.48 39.00
CA GLY A 173 -28.03 -29.12 39.41
C GLY A 173 -27.92 -28.82 40.90
N GLU A 174 -27.26 -29.67 41.68
CA GLU A 174 -27.13 -29.52 43.13
C GLU A 174 -26.23 -28.38 43.56
N PHE A 175 -25.20 -28.08 42.74
CA PHE A 175 -24.23 -27.01 43.03
C PHE A 175 -24.21 -26.03 41.88
N THR A 176 -24.17 -24.74 42.21
CA THR A 176 -24.07 -23.63 41.25
C THR A 176 -22.65 -23.05 41.31
N PHE A 177 -22.09 -22.75 40.15
CA PHE A 177 -20.77 -22.13 39.96
C PHE A 177 -20.99 -20.77 39.31
N GLU A 178 -20.22 -19.78 39.70
CA GLU A 178 -20.26 -18.44 39.16
C GLU A 178 -18.93 -18.12 38.43
N LEU A 179 -19.04 -17.59 37.21
CA LEU A 179 -17.95 -17.00 36.48
C LEU A 179 -17.88 -15.50 36.78
N VAL A 180 -16.71 -15.02 37.21
CA VAL A 180 -16.52 -13.62 37.59
C VAL A 180 -15.47 -12.99 36.67
N ALA A 181 -15.80 -11.85 36.06
CA ALA A 181 -14.84 -11.06 35.30
C ALA A 181 -13.82 -10.39 36.24
N VAL A 182 -12.54 -10.67 36.06
CA VAL A 182 -11.45 -10.05 36.83
C VAL A 182 -11.02 -8.73 36.20
N THR A 183 -11.11 -8.64 34.87
CA THR A 183 -10.77 -7.43 34.11
C THR A 183 -12.05 -6.69 33.76
N GLN A 184 -12.06 -5.37 33.90
CA GLN A 184 -13.16 -4.53 33.45
C GLN A 184 -13.45 -4.75 31.97
N ASN A 185 -14.73 -4.91 31.61
CA ASN A 185 -15.20 -5.19 30.25
C ASN A 185 -14.70 -6.51 29.63
N ALA A 186 -14.24 -7.47 30.44
CA ALA A 186 -14.01 -8.81 29.92
C ALA A 186 -15.30 -9.38 29.31
N PRO A 187 -15.24 -10.02 28.14
CA PRO A 187 -16.40 -10.71 27.58
C PRO A 187 -16.93 -11.75 28.58
N MET A 188 -18.23 -11.85 28.71
CA MET A 188 -18.91 -12.78 29.60
C MET A 188 -20.07 -13.47 28.87
N PRO A 189 -20.40 -14.73 29.24
CA PRO A 189 -21.55 -15.41 28.66
C PRO A 189 -22.87 -14.71 29.09
N ALA A 190 -23.95 -14.98 28.37
CA ALA A 190 -25.26 -14.44 28.67
C ALA A 190 -25.72 -14.80 30.08
N SER A 191 -25.30 -15.99 30.62
CA SER A 191 -25.44 -16.37 32.02
C SER A 191 -24.05 -16.61 32.60
N ASN A 192 -23.70 -15.90 33.66
CA ASN A 192 -22.44 -16.09 34.36
C ASN A 192 -22.49 -17.28 35.37
N THR A 193 -23.55 -18.07 35.39
CA THR A 193 -23.71 -19.22 36.27
C THR A 193 -23.86 -20.52 35.48
N ALA A 194 -23.32 -21.60 36.04
CA ALA A 194 -23.44 -22.97 35.56
C ALA A 194 -23.76 -23.90 36.74
N VAL A 195 -24.47 -25.00 36.49
CA VAL A 195 -24.76 -26.02 37.49
C VAL A 195 -24.10 -27.36 37.12
N ASN A 196 -23.80 -28.19 38.13
CA ASN A 196 -23.21 -29.50 37.84
C ASN A 196 -24.21 -30.45 37.20
N ARG A 197 -23.71 -31.32 36.34
CA ARG A 197 -24.37 -32.54 35.89
C ARG A 197 -24.15 -33.68 36.93
N GLN A 198 -24.89 -34.78 36.78
CA GLN A 198 -24.77 -35.91 37.69
C GLN A 198 -23.39 -36.56 37.68
N ASP A 199 -22.69 -36.49 36.55
CA ASP A 199 -21.28 -36.95 36.41
C ASP A 199 -20.26 -35.97 37.01
N GLY A 200 -20.72 -34.90 37.58
CA GLY A 200 -19.94 -33.83 38.18
C GLY A 200 -19.49 -32.75 37.19
N SER A 201 -19.61 -32.91 35.89
CA SER A 201 -19.20 -31.92 34.92
C SER A 201 -20.09 -30.67 35.00
N PHE A 202 -19.53 -29.49 34.73
CA PHE A 202 -20.25 -28.25 34.46
C PHE A 202 -19.53 -27.44 33.40
N VAL A 203 -20.27 -26.66 32.64
CA VAL A 203 -19.76 -25.81 31.57
C VAL A 203 -20.53 -24.48 31.57
N PHE A 204 -19.82 -23.37 31.38
CA PHE A 204 -20.44 -22.07 31.18
C PHE A 204 -20.85 -21.90 29.71
N GLY A 205 -21.82 -21.00 29.47
CA GLY A 205 -22.25 -20.66 28.12
C GLY A 205 -21.16 -20.00 27.28
N ASP A 206 -21.45 -19.82 26.01
CA ASP A 206 -20.53 -19.22 25.03
C ASP A 206 -20.20 -17.74 25.34
N ILE A 207 -18.97 -17.38 25.10
CA ILE A 207 -18.43 -16.01 25.20
C ILE A 207 -17.96 -15.55 23.83
#